data_ed913755bdd569e58e95d1c4fc947a34
#
_entry.id   ed913755bdd569e58e95d1c4fc947a34
#
_cell.length_a   1.000
_cell.length_b   1.000
_cell.length_c   1.000
_cell.angle_alpha   90.00
_cell.angle_beta   90.00
_cell.angle_gamma   90.00
#
_symmetry.space_group_name_H-M   'P 1'
#
loop_
_entity.id
_entity.type
_entity.pdbx_description
1 polymer ?
#
loop_
_entity_poly.entity_id
_entity_poly.type
_entity_poly.pdbx_seq_one_letter_code
_entity_poly.pdbx_strand_id
1 'polypeptide(L)'
;MTRKTVWLFLLSMLCQTVVYAQISMGNPREKFSLTASVDGVGNSSYTWDTDNDKDVADGRMTHQMNVKLRSSIKLVSGLMGSVSIQPFYNYSTTRLNTDWREGTVLFDFPQEHHHLGATLSASMNLMLGSREKGKPMTLIISGTPNFSENGFEQWSAIGGVIVHVIRSEKTYLGLGAGVLIGTAIRWPLWPLFIYRHQFDRRWSINGMAANWMLSYQASPQFKLSGGLELASEKIYFRPKDERLPSKASFNLISERIGLYANWQTTKELSMELSAGVNCPFYGRIRAVNDSHIYMKLKANPKPFVQLKVNYSLAKKNQKERK
;
A
#
# COMPACT_ATOMS: atom_id res chain seq x y z
N MET A 1 24.75 -6.17 -13.82
CA MET A 1 23.68 -5.23 -13.42
C MET A 1 24.27 -4.25 -12.42
N THR A 2 24.33 -2.97 -12.73
CA THR A 2 24.94 -1.98 -11.83
C THR A 2 24.04 -1.75 -10.61
N ARG A 3 24.64 -1.45 -9.45
CA ARG A 3 23.92 -1.13 -8.20
C ARG A 3 22.82 -0.08 -8.42
N LYS A 4 23.01 0.85 -9.36
CA LYS A 4 22.04 1.87 -9.79
C LYS A 4 20.81 1.27 -10.51
N THR A 5 20.99 0.23 -11.32
CA THR A 5 19.88 -0.41 -12.07
C THR A 5 18.98 -1.23 -11.14
N VAL A 6 19.57 -1.90 -10.12
CA VAL A 6 18.81 -2.60 -9.07
C VAL A 6 18.01 -1.59 -8.23
N TRP A 7 18.61 -0.46 -7.90
CA TRP A 7 17.92 0.63 -7.17
C TRP A 7 16.79 1.26 -7.99
N LEU A 8 16.96 1.44 -9.29
CA LEU A 8 15.87 1.93 -10.17
C LEU A 8 14.73 0.92 -10.29
N PHE A 9 15.04 -0.37 -10.35
CA PHE A 9 14.04 -1.44 -10.38
C PHE A 9 13.30 -1.55 -9.04
N LEU A 10 14.03 -1.57 -7.93
CA LEU A 10 13.46 -1.53 -6.57
C LEU A 10 12.67 -0.25 -6.32
N LEU A 11 13.14 0.90 -6.78
CA LEU A 11 12.43 2.17 -6.67
C LEU A 11 11.15 2.18 -7.52
N SER A 12 11.15 1.58 -8.71
CA SER A 12 9.93 1.44 -9.53
C SER A 12 8.88 0.55 -8.86
N MET A 13 9.32 -0.47 -8.15
CA MET A 13 8.46 -1.33 -7.33
C MET A 13 7.81 -0.55 -6.16
N LEU A 14 8.49 0.42 -5.60
CA LEU A 14 8.12 1.15 -4.38
C LEU A 14 6.84 1.98 -4.47
N CYS A 15 6.60 2.59 -5.60
CA CYS A 15 5.48 3.51 -5.74
C CYS A 15 4.16 2.87 -6.10
N GLN A 16 4.22 1.68 -6.56
CA GLN A 16 3.04 0.98 -6.99
C GLN A 16 2.12 0.57 -5.82
N THR A 17 2.59 0.64 -4.59
CA THR A 17 1.76 0.29 -3.41
C THR A 17 0.77 1.35 -3.00
N VAL A 18 1.10 2.61 -3.15
CA VAL A 18 0.13 3.69 -2.94
C VAL A 18 -0.97 3.57 -3.99
N VAL A 19 -0.61 3.17 -5.21
CA VAL A 19 -1.55 2.90 -6.31
C VAL A 19 -2.37 1.64 -6.05
N TYR A 20 -1.80 0.59 -5.44
CA TYR A 20 -2.53 -0.65 -5.15
C TYR A 20 -3.69 -0.47 -4.18
N ALA A 21 -3.50 0.32 -3.14
CA ALA A 21 -4.56 0.64 -2.20
C ALA A 21 -5.73 1.41 -2.85
N GLN A 22 -5.47 2.04 -3.99
CA GLN A 22 -6.43 2.90 -4.68
C GLN A 22 -6.98 2.29 -5.98
N ILE A 23 -6.21 1.45 -6.68
CA ILE A 23 -6.69 0.66 -7.83
C ILE A 23 -7.22 -0.69 -7.31
N SER A 24 -8.09 -0.69 -6.34
CA SER A 24 -8.93 -1.85 -6.11
C SER A 24 -9.81 -2.01 -7.35
N MET A 25 -9.44 -2.93 -8.24
CA MET A 25 -10.35 -3.45 -9.26
C MET A 25 -11.41 -4.30 -8.54
N GLY A 26 -12.11 -3.67 -7.58
CA GLY A 26 -13.19 -4.28 -6.83
C GLY A 26 -14.22 -4.79 -7.83
N ASN A 27 -14.87 -5.87 -7.47
CA ASN A 27 -15.98 -6.41 -8.23
C ASN A 27 -16.91 -5.23 -8.64
N PRO A 28 -17.18 -5.00 -9.94
CA PRO A 28 -18.01 -3.88 -10.39
C PRO A 28 -19.42 -3.88 -9.77
N ARG A 29 -19.86 -5.03 -9.23
CA ARG A 29 -21.13 -5.18 -8.51
C ARG A 29 -21.07 -4.82 -7.03
N GLU A 30 -19.89 -4.68 -6.46
CA GLU A 30 -19.70 -4.35 -5.04
C GLU A 30 -20.03 -2.88 -4.81
N LYS A 31 -20.95 -2.59 -3.91
CA LYS A 31 -21.36 -1.23 -3.54
C LYS A 31 -20.61 -0.70 -2.32
N PHE A 32 -20.31 -1.61 -1.41
CA PHE A 32 -19.67 -1.31 -0.14
C PHE A 32 -18.74 -2.45 0.23
N SER A 33 -17.56 -2.10 0.74
CA SER A 33 -16.69 -3.06 1.42
C SER A 33 -16.07 -2.43 2.66
N LEU A 34 -15.84 -3.28 3.66
CA LEU A 34 -15.13 -2.95 4.88
C LEU A 34 -14.02 -3.97 5.09
N THR A 35 -12.82 -3.49 5.32
CA THR A 35 -11.66 -4.30 5.66
C THR A 35 -11.14 -3.87 7.00
N ALA A 36 -11.01 -4.81 7.92
CA ALA A 36 -10.31 -4.64 9.18
C ALA A 36 -9.08 -5.56 9.19
N SER A 37 -7.94 -5.05 9.60
CA SER A 37 -6.75 -5.88 9.78
C SER A 37 -5.97 -5.49 11.01
N VAL A 38 -5.38 -6.51 11.63
CA VAL A 38 -4.43 -6.37 12.73
C VAL A 38 -3.16 -7.09 12.33
N ASP A 39 -2.04 -6.41 12.36
CA ASP A 39 -0.74 -7.01 12.12
C ASP A 39 0.22 -6.72 13.27
N GLY A 40 0.94 -7.76 13.67
CA GLY A 40 2.05 -7.71 14.59
C GLY A 40 3.35 -7.99 13.86
N VAL A 41 4.37 -7.22 14.18
CA VAL A 41 5.72 -7.39 13.63
C VAL A 41 6.70 -7.57 14.76
N GLY A 42 7.56 -8.56 14.63
CA GLY A 42 8.53 -8.95 15.68
C GLY A 42 9.66 -7.95 15.87
N ASN A 43 10.54 -8.29 16.79
CA ASN A 43 11.68 -7.45 17.14
C ASN A 43 12.70 -7.38 16.00
N SER A 44 13.34 -6.23 15.84
CA SER A 44 14.47 -6.05 14.93
C SER A 44 15.43 -4.97 15.43
N SER A 45 16.71 -5.12 15.12
CA SER A 45 17.67 -4.03 15.24
C SER A 45 17.54 -3.06 14.07
N TYR A 46 17.88 -1.82 14.32
CA TYR A 46 17.90 -0.76 13.31
C TYR A 46 19.03 0.22 13.59
N THR A 47 19.40 0.96 12.55
CA THR A 47 20.34 2.09 12.63
C THR A 47 19.72 3.30 11.96
N TRP A 48 20.08 4.48 12.46
CA TRP A 48 19.74 5.77 11.85
C TRP A 48 20.96 6.40 11.22
N ASP A 49 20.80 6.89 9.98
CA ASP A 49 21.80 7.70 9.29
C ASP A 49 21.23 9.10 9.06
N THR A 50 22.08 10.13 9.13
CA THR A 50 21.80 11.46 8.57
C THR A 50 22.38 11.55 7.15
N ASP A 51 22.16 12.66 6.43
CA ASP A 51 22.79 12.87 5.12
C ASP A 51 24.30 13.01 5.20
N ASN A 52 24.82 13.50 6.33
CA ASN A 52 26.24 13.82 6.53
C ASN A 52 26.99 12.77 7.37
N ASP A 53 26.25 11.94 8.12
CA ASP A 53 26.87 10.99 9.05
C ASP A 53 26.13 9.64 9.02
N LYS A 54 26.90 8.56 9.16
CA LYS A 54 26.39 7.19 9.21
C LYS A 54 26.32 6.70 10.63
N ASP A 55 25.33 5.83 10.90
CA ASP A 55 25.17 5.16 12.17
C ASP A 55 25.15 6.14 13.38
N VAL A 56 24.41 7.24 13.22
CA VAL A 56 24.28 8.28 14.27
C VAL A 56 23.50 7.80 15.49
N ALA A 57 22.71 6.75 15.32
CA ALA A 57 22.06 6.04 16.42
C ALA A 57 21.76 4.60 15.99
N ASP A 58 21.81 3.70 16.94
CA ASP A 58 21.34 2.33 16.81
C ASP A 58 20.35 1.99 17.90
N GLY A 59 19.63 0.89 17.69
CA GLY A 59 18.63 0.51 18.67
C GLY A 59 17.87 -0.75 18.28
N ARG A 60 16.86 -1.04 19.08
CA ARG A 60 15.96 -2.16 18.88
C ARG A 60 14.51 -1.68 18.79
N MET A 61 13.82 -2.11 17.77
CA MET A 61 12.37 -2.05 17.70
C MET A 61 11.83 -3.28 18.41
N THR A 62 11.20 -3.10 19.56
CA THR A 62 10.82 -4.22 20.44
C THR A 62 9.38 -4.64 20.25
N HIS A 63 8.55 -3.78 19.71
CA HIS A 63 7.14 -4.09 19.46
C HIS A 63 6.59 -3.19 18.37
N GLN A 64 5.85 -3.79 17.46
CA GLN A 64 5.07 -3.06 16.48
C GLN A 64 3.75 -3.77 16.24
N MET A 65 2.65 -3.06 16.45
CA MET A 65 1.31 -3.53 16.15
C MET A 65 0.60 -2.46 15.34
N ASN A 66 -0.09 -2.89 14.30
CA ASN A 66 -0.90 -2.00 13.48
C ASN A 66 -2.32 -2.52 13.40
N VAL A 67 -3.29 -1.64 13.59
CA VAL A 67 -4.71 -1.87 13.33
C VAL A 67 -5.14 -0.97 12.19
N LYS A 68 -5.70 -1.55 11.14
CA LYS A 68 -6.14 -0.80 9.96
C LYS A 68 -7.61 -1.08 9.68
N LEU A 69 -8.39 -0.02 9.56
CA LEU A 69 -9.76 -0.07 9.11
C LEU A 69 -9.87 0.69 7.79
N ARG A 70 -10.48 0.09 6.80
CA ARG A 70 -10.73 0.71 5.50
C ARG A 70 -12.11 0.36 5.04
N SER A 71 -12.84 1.32 4.52
CA SER A 71 -14.05 1.02 3.78
C SER A 71 -13.97 1.56 2.36
N SER A 72 -14.76 0.99 1.47
CA SER A 72 -14.91 1.50 0.10
C SER A 72 -16.38 1.59 -0.21
N ILE A 73 -16.82 2.78 -0.60
CA ILE A 73 -18.19 3.09 -0.95
C ILE A 73 -18.20 3.55 -2.40
N LYS A 74 -18.84 2.80 -3.29
CA LYS A 74 -19.03 3.22 -4.67
C LYS A 74 -20.19 4.18 -4.76
N LEU A 75 -19.89 5.43 -5.12
CA LEU A 75 -20.89 6.48 -5.33
C LEU A 75 -21.57 6.32 -6.69
N VAL A 76 -20.76 6.11 -7.74
CA VAL A 76 -21.20 5.88 -9.10
C VAL A 76 -20.43 4.71 -9.69
N SER A 77 -21.12 3.86 -10.46
CA SER A 77 -20.48 2.80 -11.23
C SER A 77 -21.25 2.52 -12.52
N GLY A 78 -20.55 2.46 -13.63
CA GLY A 78 -21.09 2.18 -14.95
C GLY A 78 -20.02 1.68 -15.92
N LEU A 79 -20.42 1.46 -17.19
CA LEU A 79 -19.52 1.01 -18.24
C LEU A 79 -18.37 1.99 -18.50
N MET A 80 -18.64 3.29 -18.37
CA MET A 80 -17.67 4.36 -18.64
C MET A 80 -16.70 4.59 -17.48
N GLY A 81 -16.99 4.07 -16.28
CA GLY A 81 -16.12 4.27 -15.13
C GLY A 81 -16.82 4.20 -13.78
N SER A 82 -16.12 4.62 -12.76
CA SER A 82 -16.62 4.62 -11.38
C SER A 82 -16.07 5.77 -10.56
N VAL A 83 -16.85 6.18 -9.55
CA VAL A 83 -16.40 7.10 -8.49
C VAL A 83 -16.61 6.41 -7.16
N SER A 84 -15.62 6.46 -6.29
CA SER A 84 -15.68 5.87 -4.96
C SER A 84 -15.03 6.77 -3.91
N ILE A 85 -15.51 6.67 -2.68
CA ILE A 85 -14.86 7.23 -1.49
C ILE A 85 -14.39 6.09 -0.60
N GLN A 86 -13.18 6.22 -0.06
CA GLN A 86 -12.53 5.20 0.75
C GLN A 86 -11.97 5.82 2.02
N PRO A 87 -12.80 5.99 3.05
CA PRO A 87 -12.31 6.38 4.37
C PRO A 87 -11.45 5.28 4.95
N PHE A 88 -10.40 5.69 5.66
CA PHE A 88 -9.50 4.79 6.37
C PHE A 88 -9.08 5.35 7.71
N TYR A 89 -8.74 4.44 8.60
CA TYR A 89 -8.13 4.70 9.88
C TYR A 89 -7.04 3.67 10.14
N ASN A 90 -5.84 4.13 10.48
CA ASN A 90 -4.73 3.29 10.88
C ASN A 90 -4.29 3.73 12.27
N TYR A 91 -4.18 2.77 13.17
CA TYR A 91 -3.55 2.92 14.48
C TYR A 91 -2.30 2.07 14.50
N SER A 92 -1.19 2.65 14.93
CA SER A 92 0.06 1.92 15.07
C SER A 92 0.69 2.20 16.42
N THR A 93 1.26 1.14 17.01
CA THR A 93 2.13 1.25 18.18
C THR A 93 3.52 0.79 17.78
N THR A 94 4.53 1.57 18.14
CA THR A 94 5.92 1.25 17.84
C THR A 94 6.78 1.66 19.03
N ARG A 95 7.50 0.69 19.63
CA ARG A 95 8.46 0.96 20.69
C ARG A 95 9.87 0.90 20.13
N LEU A 96 10.52 2.04 20.08
CA LEU A 96 11.91 2.21 19.67
C LEU A 96 12.76 2.49 20.89
N ASN A 97 13.69 1.59 21.19
CA ASN A 97 14.75 1.82 22.15
C ASN A 97 15.99 2.26 21.37
N THR A 98 16.29 3.56 21.40
CA THR A 98 17.33 4.19 20.58
C THR A 98 18.47 4.67 21.46
N ASP A 99 19.67 4.22 21.16
CA ASP A 99 20.91 4.70 21.76
C ASP A 99 21.53 5.76 20.83
N TRP A 100 21.42 7.02 21.22
CA TRP A 100 21.92 8.15 20.44
C TRP A 100 23.39 8.41 20.74
N ARG A 101 24.18 8.67 19.71
CA ARG A 101 25.55 9.17 19.91
C ARG A 101 25.52 10.59 20.46
N GLU A 102 26.55 10.90 21.24
CA GLU A 102 26.71 12.23 21.87
C GLU A 102 26.68 13.34 20.81
N GLY A 103 25.89 14.40 21.02
CA GLY A 103 25.72 15.51 20.10
C GLY A 103 24.72 15.31 18.95
N THR A 104 24.09 14.15 18.85
CA THR A 104 23.10 13.85 17.81
C THR A 104 21.72 14.41 18.15
N VAL A 105 20.88 14.55 17.12
CA VAL A 105 19.49 15.00 17.27
C VAL A 105 18.69 13.95 18.02
N LEU A 106 18.24 14.32 19.21
CA LEU A 106 17.32 13.54 20.01
C LEU A 106 15.89 13.89 19.57
N PHE A 107 15.18 12.97 18.98
CA PHE A 107 13.74 13.06 18.83
C PHE A 107 13.06 11.91 19.54
N ASP A 108 11.97 12.25 20.19
CA ASP A 108 11.11 11.28 20.82
C ASP A 108 10.12 10.78 19.76
N PHE A 109 10.22 9.53 19.39
CA PHE A 109 9.34 8.93 18.40
C PHE A 109 8.00 8.60 19.09
N PRO A 110 6.86 9.02 18.55
CA PRO A 110 5.58 8.72 19.16
C PRO A 110 5.37 7.20 19.27
N GLN A 111 5.12 6.72 20.46
CA GLN A 111 4.88 5.30 20.72
C GLN A 111 3.54 4.84 20.14
N GLU A 112 2.57 5.73 20.11
CA GLU A 112 1.23 5.51 19.56
C GLU A 112 0.97 6.55 18.49
N HIS A 113 0.32 6.15 17.41
CA HIS A 113 0.07 7.02 16.30
C HIS A 113 -1.26 6.70 15.61
N HIS A 114 -2.02 7.76 15.32
CA HIS A 114 -3.27 7.72 14.59
C HIS A 114 -3.12 8.38 13.22
N HIS A 115 -3.51 7.67 12.17
CA HIS A 115 -3.53 8.20 10.81
C HIS A 115 -4.88 7.92 10.18
N LEU A 116 -5.59 8.95 9.82
CA LEU A 116 -6.91 8.85 9.21
C LEU A 116 -6.99 9.70 7.94
N GLY A 117 -7.93 9.35 7.08
CA GLY A 117 -8.17 10.07 5.85
C GLY A 117 -9.33 9.49 5.06
N ALA A 118 -9.61 10.10 3.93
CA ALA A 118 -10.62 9.62 3.00
C ALA A 118 -10.14 9.82 1.57
N THR A 119 -9.93 8.73 0.83
CA THR A 119 -9.54 8.80 -0.58
C THR A 119 -10.77 8.92 -1.46
N LEU A 120 -10.88 10.01 -2.21
CA LEU A 120 -11.83 10.13 -3.31
C LEU A 120 -11.13 9.65 -4.58
N SER A 121 -11.69 8.65 -5.25
CA SER A 121 -11.13 8.05 -6.46
C SER A 121 -12.16 8.07 -7.58
N ALA A 122 -11.68 8.41 -8.78
CA ALA A 122 -12.44 8.26 -10.02
C ALA A 122 -11.64 7.42 -11.02
N SER A 123 -12.34 6.54 -11.73
CA SER A 123 -11.77 5.81 -12.87
C SER A 123 -12.66 5.99 -14.10
N MET A 124 -12.05 6.08 -15.28
CA MET A 124 -12.74 6.19 -16.55
C MET A 124 -12.15 5.21 -17.55
N ASN A 125 -13.03 4.43 -18.19
CA ASN A 125 -12.65 3.50 -19.25
C ASN A 125 -12.76 4.20 -20.60
N LEU A 126 -11.67 4.20 -21.35
CA LEU A 126 -11.52 4.86 -22.63
C LEU A 126 -11.01 3.87 -23.67
N MET A 127 -11.07 4.25 -24.95
CA MET A 127 -10.45 3.51 -26.05
C MET A 127 -9.35 4.38 -26.66
N LEU A 128 -8.16 3.83 -26.75
CA LEU A 128 -7.02 4.47 -27.42
C LEU A 128 -6.98 4.03 -28.88
N GLY A 129 -7.28 4.94 -29.80
CA GLY A 129 -7.32 4.68 -31.23
C GLY A 129 -8.74 4.55 -31.79
N SER A 130 -8.87 4.04 -33.01
CA SER A 130 -10.16 3.86 -33.66
C SER A 130 -11.02 2.76 -33.01
N ARG A 131 -12.35 2.81 -33.19
CA ARG A 131 -13.25 1.80 -32.59
C ARG A 131 -12.92 0.36 -32.98
N GLU A 132 -12.38 0.13 -34.18
CA GLU A 132 -12.07 -1.23 -34.67
C GLU A 132 -10.72 -1.78 -34.22
N LYS A 133 -9.72 -0.91 -34.02
CA LYS A 133 -8.34 -1.30 -33.65
C LYS A 133 -7.85 -0.70 -32.34
N GLY A 134 -8.75 -0.01 -31.64
CA GLY A 134 -8.37 0.68 -30.40
C GLY A 134 -8.08 -0.28 -29.26
N LYS A 135 -7.13 0.10 -28.42
CA LYS A 135 -6.84 -0.61 -27.17
C LYS A 135 -7.62 0.02 -26.02
N PRO A 136 -8.31 -0.79 -25.21
CA PRO A 136 -8.97 -0.26 -24.02
C PRO A 136 -7.93 0.24 -23.03
N MET A 137 -8.23 1.36 -22.41
CA MET A 137 -7.41 1.95 -21.36
C MET A 137 -8.27 2.41 -20.19
N THR A 138 -7.69 2.47 -19.01
CA THR A 138 -8.32 3.01 -17.81
C THR A 138 -7.51 4.20 -17.32
N LEU A 139 -8.16 5.35 -17.22
CA LEU A 139 -7.65 6.53 -16.53
C LEU A 139 -8.09 6.47 -15.06
N ILE A 140 -7.19 6.81 -14.15
CA ILE A 140 -7.44 6.79 -12.71
C ILE A 140 -6.94 8.11 -12.14
N ILE A 141 -7.76 8.70 -11.27
CA ILE A 141 -7.38 9.85 -10.47
C ILE A 141 -7.90 9.68 -9.05
N SER A 142 -7.10 10.06 -8.07
CA SER A 142 -7.54 10.06 -6.68
C SER A 142 -6.85 11.14 -5.87
N GLY A 143 -7.55 11.61 -4.83
CA GLY A 143 -7.06 12.57 -3.86
C GLY A 143 -7.38 12.13 -2.44
N THR A 144 -6.47 12.38 -1.52
CA THR A 144 -6.57 11.94 -0.12
C THR A 144 -6.08 13.05 0.80
N PRO A 145 -6.96 13.68 1.59
CA PRO A 145 -6.55 14.43 2.76
C PRO A 145 -6.09 13.47 3.85
N ASN A 146 -4.95 13.74 4.45
CA ASN A 146 -4.36 12.95 5.52
C ASN A 146 -4.39 13.74 6.82
N PHE A 147 -4.80 13.09 7.88
CA PHE A 147 -4.92 13.64 9.24
C PHE A 147 -4.19 12.74 10.23
N SER A 148 -3.70 13.32 11.29
CA SER A 148 -3.18 12.63 12.48
C SER A 148 -3.89 13.14 13.72
N GLU A 149 -3.46 12.71 14.90
CA GLU A 149 -3.87 13.27 16.19
C GLU A 149 -3.63 14.80 16.29
N ASN A 150 -2.74 15.32 15.46
CA ASN A 150 -2.41 16.76 15.40
C ASN A 150 -3.24 17.54 14.36
N GLY A 151 -4.28 16.93 13.78
CA GLY A 151 -5.16 17.53 12.78
C GLY A 151 -4.72 17.26 11.34
N PHE A 152 -5.01 18.20 10.45
CA PHE A 152 -4.66 18.09 9.03
C PHE A 152 -3.16 18.15 8.80
N GLU A 153 -2.64 17.18 8.05
CA GLU A 153 -1.22 17.06 7.74
C GLU A 153 -0.90 17.49 6.31
N GLN A 154 -1.48 16.80 5.33
CA GLN A 154 -1.22 17.09 3.91
C GLN A 154 -2.25 16.44 2.99
N TRP A 155 -2.28 16.96 1.75
CA TRP A 155 -2.94 16.29 0.62
C TRP A 155 -1.97 15.34 -0.06
N SER A 156 -2.47 14.18 -0.50
CA SER A 156 -1.80 13.34 -1.48
C SER A 156 -2.73 13.06 -2.64
N ALA A 157 -2.19 12.97 -3.84
CA ALA A 157 -2.96 12.66 -5.03
C ALA A 157 -2.23 11.68 -5.93
N ILE A 158 -2.99 10.89 -6.69
CA ILE A 158 -2.47 9.95 -7.69
C ILE A 158 -3.29 10.15 -8.95
N GLY A 159 -2.57 10.27 -10.07
CA GLY A 159 -3.13 10.16 -11.40
C GLY A 159 -2.42 9.06 -12.16
N GLY A 160 -3.12 8.33 -13.02
CA GLY A 160 -2.48 7.28 -13.82
C GLY A 160 -3.32 6.80 -14.97
N VAL A 161 -2.65 6.20 -15.95
CA VAL A 161 -3.24 5.56 -17.10
C VAL A 161 -2.72 4.14 -17.23
N ILE A 162 -3.61 3.19 -17.54
CA ILE A 162 -3.28 1.79 -17.77
C ILE A 162 -3.87 1.41 -19.13
N VAL A 163 -3.02 0.96 -20.03
CA VAL A 163 -3.42 0.38 -21.32
C VAL A 163 -3.51 -1.14 -21.14
N HIS A 164 -4.64 -1.72 -21.55
CA HIS A 164 -4.86 -3.17 -21.48
C HIS A 164 -4.25 -3.83 -22.72
N VAL A 165 -3.06 -4.41 -22.55
CA VAL A 165 -2.27 -4.98 -23.66
C VAL A 165 -2.77 -6.38 -24.04
N ILE A 166 -3.05 -7.21 -23.04
CA ILE A 166 -3.62 -8.55 -23.19
C ILE A 166 -4.87 -8.64 -22.31
N ARG A 167 -5.97 -9.08 -22.92
CA ARG A 167 -7.23 -9.33 -22.21
C ARG A 167 -7.87 -10.59 -22.76
N SER A 168 -7.51 -11.72 -22.20
CA SER A 168 -8.12 -13.01 -22.50
C SER A 168 -8.79 -13.58 -21.23
N GLU A 169 -9.51 -14.68 -21.37
CA GLU A 169 -10.13 -15.36 -20.21
C GLU A 169 -9.12 -15.77 -19.13
N LYS A 170 -7.94 -16.21 -19.57
CA LYS A 170 -6.90 -16.73 -18.67
C LYS A 170 -5.81 -15.71 -18.34
N THR A 171 -5.57 -14.72 -19.23
CA THR A 171 -4.43 -13.81 -19.09
C THR A 171 -4.87 -12.37 -19.23
N TYR A 172 -4.41 -11.56 -18.29
CA TYR A 172 -4.54 -10.11 -18.35
C TYR A 172 -3.17 -9.46 -18.18
N LEU A 173 -2.85 -8.52 -19.05
CA LEU A 173 -1.66 -7.68 -18.96
C LEU A 173 -2.05 -6.23 -19.18
N GLY A 174 -1.78 -5.41 -18.18
CA GLY A 174 -1.93 -3.96 -18.23
C GLY A 174 -0.58 -3.28 -18.03
N LEU A 175 -0.26 -2.32 -18.89
CA LEU A 175 0.94 -1.48 -18.79
C LEU A 175 0.52 -0.02 -18.71
N GLY A 176 1.22 0.76 -17.92
CA GLY A 176 0.85 2.15 -17.76
C GLY A 176 1.88 3.01 -17.07
N ALA A 177 1.47 4.21 -16.74
CA ALA A 177 2.24 5.15 -15.94
C ALA A 177 1.31 5.91 -14.99
N GLY A 178 1.87 6.32 -13.85
CA GLY A 178 1.16 7.12 -12.86
C GLY A 178 2.02 8.24 -12.33
N VAL A 179 1.36 9.28 -11.83
CA VAL A 179 1.95 10.44 -11.17
C VAL A 179 1.49 10.46 -9.73
N LEU A 180 2.43 10.71 -8.80
CA LEU A 180 2.19 10.81 -7.37
C LEU A 180 2.50 12.23 -6.90
N ILE A 181 1.57 12.87 -6.21
CA ILE A 181 1.69 14.23 -5.68
C ILE A 181 1.48 14.18 -4.16
N GLY A 182 2.24 14.99 -3.42
CA GLY A 182 2.12 15.03 -1.94
C GLY A 182 2.59 13.78 -1.24
N THR A 183 3.36 12.93 -1.92
CA THR A 183 3.99 11.75 -1.34
C THR A 183 5.46 12.03 -1.06
N ALA A 184 6.05 11.26 -0.15
CA ALA A 184 7.46 11.37 0.20
C ALA A 184 8.44 10.98 -0.94
N ILE A 185 7.95 10.85 -2.16
CA ILE A 185 8.70 10.29 -3.28
C ILE A 185 9.21 11.41 -4.18
N ARG A 186 10.52 11.38 -4.45
CA ARG A 186 11.21 12.41 -5.23
C ARG A 186 10.83 12.41 -6.73
N TRP A 187 10.43 11.24 -7.25
CA TRP A 187 10.09 11.09 -8.67
C TRP A 187 8.58 10.95 -8.82
N PRO A 188 7.92 11.91 -9.44
CA PRO A 188 6.46 11.89 -9.56
C PRO A 188 5.94 10.87 -10.57
N LEU A 189 6.75 10.43 -11.55
CA LEU A 189 6.32 9.54 -12.63
C LEU A 189 6.74 8.09 -12.35
N TRP A 190 5.78 7.15 -12.48
CA TRP A 190 5.96 5.73 -12.13
C TRP A 190 5.38 4.81 -13.17
N PRO A 191 6.09 3.75 -13.54
CA PRO A 191 5.55 2.69 -14.38
C PRO A 191 4.52 1.88 -13.61
N LEU A 192 3.40 1.58 -14.24
CA LEU A 192 2.35 0.70 -13.75
C LEU A 192 2.37 -0.60 -14.53
N PHE A 193 2.38 -1.71 -13.81
CA PHE A 193 2.37 -3.06 -14.38
C PHE A 193 1.36 -3.92 -13.65
N ILE A 194 0.44 -4.54 -14.40
CA ILE A 194 -0.54 -5.48 -13.87
C ILE A 194 -0.47 -6.75 -14.70
N TYR A 195 -0.28 -7.88 -14.03
CA TYR A 195 -0.30 -9.18 -14.68
C TYR A 195 -1.17 -10.15 -13.90
N ARG A 196 -2.02 -10.88 -14.61
CA ARG A 196 -2.79 -11.99 -14.06
C ARG A 196 -2.76 -13.13 -15.06
N HIS A 197 -2.52 -14.33 -14.55
CA HIS A 197 -2.62 -15.53 -15.36
C HIS A 197 -3.22 -16.68 -14.56
N GLN A 198 -4.19 -17.35 -15.14
CA GLN A 198 -4.80 -18.56 -14.60
C GLN A 198 -4.25 -19.75 -15.38
N PHE A 199 -3.38 -20.53 -14.74
CA PHE A 199 -2.78 -21.73 -15.34
C PHE A 199 -3.84 -22.80 -15.58
N ASP A 200 -4.64 -23.06 -14.54
CA ASP A 200 -5.75 -24.01 -14.55
C ASP A 200 -6.88 -23.56 -13.60
N ARG A 201 -7.80 -24.45 -13.25
CA ARG A 201 -8.92 -24.13 -12.35
C ARG A 201 -8.49 -23.83 -10.92
N ARG A 202 -7.30 -24.25 -10.51
CA ARG A 202 -6.80 -24.13 -9.13
C ARG A 202 -5.64 -23.14 -8.99
N TRP A 203 -4.75 -23.07 -9.97
CA TRP A 203 -3.54 -22.28 -9.91
C TRP A 203 -3.68 -20.96 -10.66
N SER A 204 -3.29 -19.89 -10.02
CA SER A 204 -3.21 -18.56 -10.64
C SER A 204 -2.05 -17.76 -10.08
N ILE A 205 -1.50 -16.86 -10.90
CA ILE A 205 -0.56 -15.84 -10.48
C ILE A 205 -1.18 -14.48 -10.69
N ASN A 206 -1.04 -13.60 -9.71
CA ASN A 206 -1.43 -12.21 -9.79
C ASN A 206 -0.24 -11.35 -9.41
N GLY A 207 0.10 -10.43 -10.28
CA GLY A 207 1.14 -9.45 -10.05
C GLY A 207 0.61 -8.06 -10.32
N MET A 208 0.84 -7.15 -9.40
CA MET A 208 0.67 -5.73 -9.65
C MET A 208 1.80 -5.02 -8.94
N ALA A 209 2.69 -4.49 -9.74
CA ALA A 209 3.82 -3.81 -9.18
C ALA A 209 4.75 -4.71 -8.35
N ALA A 210 4.92 -4.38 -7.07
CA ALA A 210 5.71 -5.15 -6.11
C ALA A 210 4.90 -6.26 -5.41
N ASN A 211 3.59 -6.33 -5.64
CA ASN A 211 2.76 -7.38 -5.05
C ASN A 211 2.62 -8.55 -6.03
N TRP A 212 3.16 -9.70 -5.68
CA TRP A 212 3.13 -10.89 -6.49
C TRP A 212 2.66 -12.07 -5.67
N MET A 213 1.57 -12.69 -6.09
CA MET A 213 0.96 -13.81 -5.39
C MET A 213 0.75 -14.99 -6.34
N LEU A 214 1.35 -16.10 -6.04
CA LEU A 214 1.00 -17.40 -6.59
C LEU A 214 -0.08 -18.00 -5.69
N SER A 215 -1.23 -18.34 -6.25
CA SER A 215 -2.40 -18.76 -5.49
C SER A 215 -2.86 -20.14 -5.91
N TYR A 216 -3.24 -20.96 -4.93
CA TYR A 216 -3.84 -22.27 -5.08
C TYR A 216 -5.24 -22.30 -4.46
N GLN A 217 -6.26 -22.55 -5.27
CA GLN A 217 -7.65 -22.72 -4.83
C GLN A 217 -7.87 -24.16 -4.39
N ALA A 218 -7.76 -24.42 -3.08
CA ALA A 218 -7.92 -25.76 -2.54
C ALA A 218 -9.40 -26.21 -2.53
N SER A 219 -10.31 -25.28 -2.25
CA SER A 219 -11.76 -25.49 -2.33
C SER A 219 -12.43 -24.17 -2.75
N PRO A 220 -13.74 -24.15 -3.08
CA PRO A 220 -14.45 -22.90 -3.37
C PRO A 220 -14.37 -21.86 -2.26
N GLN A 221 -14.16 -22.31 -1.04
CA GLN A 221 -14.11 -21.45 0.15
C GLN A 221 -12.69 -21.17 0.65
N PHE A 222 -11.69 -21.96 0.25
CA PHE A 222 -10.34 -21.85 0.80
C PHE A 222 -9.28 -21.68 -0.28
N LYS A 223 -8.51 -20.62 -0.17
CA LYS A 223 -7.40 -20.27 -1.06
C LYS A 223 -6.12 -20.07 -0.26
N LEU A 224 -5.06 -20.72 -0.68
CA LEU A 224 -3.71 -20.54 -0.17
C LEU A 224 -2.89 -19.77 -1.20
N SER A 225 -2.10 -18.81 -0.74
CA SER A 225 -1.22 -18.02 -1.62
C SER A 225 0.15 -17.89 -0.97
N GLY A 226 1.18 -17.83 -1.82
CA GLY A 226 2.53 -17.48 -1.39
C GLY A 226 3.06 -16.36 -2.26
N GLY A 227 3.79 -15.41 -1.66
CA GLY A 227 4.29 -14.32 -2.47
C GLY A 227 4.82 -13.12 -1.70
N LEU A 228 4.80 -12.01 -2.40
CA LEU A 228 5.35 -10.72 -2.00
C LEU A 228 4.21 -9.71 -1.85
N GLU A 229 4.20 -9.00 -0.73
CA GLU A 229 3.28 -7.89 -0.48
C GLU A 229 4.08 -6.68 0.01
N LEU A 230 3.84 -5.53 -0.57
CA LEU A 230 4.43 -4.31 -0.07
C LEU A 230 3.58 -3.75 1.07
N ALA A 231 4.20 -3.47 2.19
CA ALA A 231 3.62 -2.78 3.33
C ALA A 231 4.20 -1.38 3.45
N SER A 232 3.36 -0.41 3.73
CA SER A 232 3.80 0.95 4.03
C SER A 232 3.15 1.43 5.32
N GLU A 233 3.94 2.15 6.09
CA GLU A 233 3.52 2.82 7.29
C GLU A 233 3.94 4.28 7.20
N LYS A 234 3.05 5.18 7.60
CA LYS A 234 3.30 6.61 7.61
C LYS A 234 2.86 7.17 8.95
N ILE A 235 3.79 7.81 9.63
CA ILE A 235 3.61 8.40 10.94
C ILE A 235 3.92 9.88 10.83
N TYR A 236 2.99 10.71 11.29
CA TYR A 236 3.20 12.16 11.40
C TYR A 236 3.50 12.51 12.84
N PHE A 237 4.46 13.39 13.06
CA PHE A 237 4.84 13.80 14.40
C PHE A 237 5.41 15.24 14.44
N ARG A 238 5.55 15.78 15.64
CA ARG A 238 6.06 17.11 15.91
C ARG A 238 7.34 16.98 16.73
N PRO A 239 8.52 16.96 16.08
CA PRO A 239 9.78 16.94 16.81
C PRO A 239 9.91 18.16 17.75
N LYS A 240 10.51 17.94 18.92
CA LYS A 240 10.82 19.01 19.86
C LYS A 240 12.15 19.70 19.55
N ASP A 241 13.01 19.04 18.78
CA ASP A 241 14.33 19.56 18.42
C ASP A 241 14.21 20.54 17.24
N GLU A 242 14.74 21.75 17.40
CA GLU A 242 14.67 22.80 16.39
C GLU A 242 15.46 22.49 15.10
N ARG A 243 16.38 21.51 15.14
CA ARG A 243 17.12 21.02 13.97
C ARG A 243 16.24 20.18 13.03
N LEU A 244 15.10 19.73 13.50
CA LEU A 244 14.11 19.02 12.70
C LEU A 244 12.95 19.96 12.31
N PRO A 245 12.22 19.67 11.24
CA PRO A 245 11.08 20.47 10.85
C PRO A 245 9.97 20.40 11.90
N SER A 246 9.27 21.50 12.13
CA SER A 246 8.15 21.57 13.09
C SER A 246 7.04 20.56 12.81
N LYS A 247 6.92 20.11 11.54
CA LYS A 247 6.05 19.03 11.08
C LYS A 247 6.86 17.99 10.32
N ALA A 248 7.01 16.83 10.89
CA ALA A 248 7.76 15.72 10.30
C ALA A 248 6.85 14.53 9.95
N SER A 249 7.27 13.75 8.98
CA SER A 249 6.68 12.44 8.67
C SER A 249 7.77 11.39 8.60
N PHE A 250 7.52 10.27 9.26
CA PHE A 250 8.28 9.05 9.09
C PHE A 250 7.55 8.13 8.13
N ASN A 251 8.23 7.70 7.08
CA ASN A 251 7.70 6.76 6.11
C ASN A 251 8.56 5.51 6.13
N LEU A 252 7.95 4.38 6.49
CA LEU A 252 8.56 3.07 6.45
C LEU A 252 7.90 2.25 5.36
N ILE A 253 8.71 1.70 4.44
CA ILE A 253 8.26 0.81 3.40
C ILE A 253 9.02 -0.49 3.53
N SER A 254 8.30 -1.59 3.52
CA SER A 254 8.83 -2.92 3.67
C SER A 254 8.16 -3.89 2.70
N GLU A 255 8.89 -4.91 2.31
CA GLU A 255 8.38 -6.03 1.54
C GLU A 255 8.10 -7.20 2.48
N ARG A 256 6.88 -7.71 2.43
CA ARG A 256 6.44 -8.89 3.17
C ARG A 256 6.50 -10.10 2.27
N ILE A 257 7.31 -11.07 2.64
CA ILE A 257 7.43 -12.37 1.95
C ILE A 257 6.74 -13.39 2.84
N GLY A 258 5.67 -14.03 2.34
CA GLY A 258 4.89 -14.87 3.23
C GLY A 258 3.88 -15.77 2.55
N LEU A 259 3.17 -16.50 3.42
CA LEU A 259 2.03 -17.33 3.09
C LEU A 259 0.75 -16.64 3.56
N TYR A 260 -0.30 -16.79 2.77
CA TYR A 260 -1.60 -16.14 2.96
C TYR A 260 -2.69 -17.19 2.80
N ALA A 261 -3.41 -17.48 3.87
CA ALA A 261 -4.54 -18.39 3.88
C ALA A 261 -5.83 -17.57 3.92
N ASN A 262 -6.61 -17.62 2.84
CA ASN A 262 -7.86 -16.89 2.72
C ASN A 262 -9.03 -17.86 2.78
N TRP A 263 -9.97 -17.58 3.65
CA TRP A 263 -11.18 -18.35 3.87
C TRP A 263 -12.42 -17.50 3.62
N GLN A 264 -13.24 -17.90 2.63
CA GLN A 264 -14.53 -17.31 2.35
C GLN A 264 -15.58 -17.96 3.23
N THR A 265 -15.96 -17.30 4.33
CA THR A 265 -16.90 -17.84 5.33
C THR A 265 -18.34 -17.76 4.83
N THR A 266 -18.71 -16.62 4.22
CA THR A 266 -19.99 -16.41 3.54
C THR A 266 -19.75 -15.72 2.21
N LYS A 267 -20.81 -15.44 1.44
CA LYS A 267 -20.68 -14.66 0.19
C LYS A 267 -20.16 -13.25 0.43
N GLU A 268 -20.41 -12.71 1.59
CA GLU A 268 -20.08 -11.34 1.99
C GLU A 268 -18.84 -11.26 2.87
N LEU A 269 -18.48 -12.31 3.61
CA LEU A 269 -17.42 -12.30 4.61
C LEU A 269 -16.26 -13.23 4.22
N SER A 270 -15.05 -12.69 4.22
CA SER A 270 -13.83 -13.48 4.12
C SER A 270 -12.83 -13.10 5.20
N MET A 271 -12.01 -14.07 5.58
CA MET A 271 -10.92 -13.92 6.54
C MET A 271 -9.61 -14.34 5.87
N GLU A 272 -8.54 -13.62 6.17
CA GLU A 272 -7.21 -13.94 5.69
C GLU A 272 -6.23 -13.93 6.86
N LEU A 273 -5.53 -15.03 7.05
CA LEU A 273 -4.38 -15.13 7.95
C LEU A 273 -3.12 -15.16 7.11
N SER A 274 -2.15 -14.32 7.44
CA SER A 274 -0.85 -14.33 6.79
C SER A 274 0.29 -14.30 7.78
N ALA A 275 1.40 -14.93 7.41
CA ALA A 275 2.62 -14.95 8.20
C ALA A 275 3.84 -15.05 7.28
N GLY A 276 4.97 -14.52 7.73
CA GLY A 276 6.20 -14.51 6.95
C GLY A 276 7.26 -13.58 7.53
N VAL A 277 8.07 -13.03 6.63
CA VAL A 277 9.14 -12.09 6.95
C VAL A 277 8.83 -10.72 6.35
N ASN A 278 8.92 -9.69 7.18
CA ASN A 278 8.83 -8.29 6.80
C ASN A 278 10.24 -7.72 6.64
N CYS A 279 10.60 -7.33 5.45
CA CYS A 279 11.91 -6.80 5.07
C CYS A 279 11.82 -5.29 4.86
N PRO A 280 12.14 -4.45 5.85
CA PRO A 280 12.19 -3.00 5.69
C PRO A 280 13.33 -2.62 4.73
N PHE A 281 13.07 -1.80 3.74
CA PHE A 281 14.09 -1.35 2.79
C PHE A 281 14.11 0.16 2.56
N TYR A 282 13.11 0.86 3.10
CA TYR A 282 13.01 2.30 3.00
C TYR A 282 12.36 2.86 4.27
N GLY A 283 13.17 3.49 5.11
CA GLY A 283 12.70 4.26 6.25
C GLY A 283 13.29 5.66 6.20
N ARG A 284 12.45 6.72 6.26
CA ARG A 284 12.93 8.10 6.19
C ARG A 284 12.08 9.05 7.00
N ILE A 285 12.76 10.00 7.65
CA ILE A 285 12.13 11.17 8.25
C ILE A 285 12.30 12.35 7.32
N ARG A 286 11.19 13.07 7.07
CA ARG A 286 11.12 14.26 6.22
C ARG A 286 10.20 15.31 6.81
N ALA A 287 10.36 16.57 6.38
CA ALA A 287 9.32 17.56 6.55
C ALA A 287 8.05 17.15 5.77
N VAL A 288 6.88 17.48 6.29
CA VAL A 288 5.60 17.10 5.67
C VAL A 288 5.45 17.66 4.26
N ASN A 289 5.94 18.89 4.02
CA ASN A 289 5.79 19.60 2.74
C ASN A 289 7.11 19.78 1.97
N ASP A 290 8.16 19.05 2.37
CA ASP A 290 9.47 19.15 1.74
C ASP A 290 9.99 17.77 1.32
N SER A 291 10.83 17.74 0.30
CA SER A 291 11.54 16.53 -0.15
C SER A 291 12.85 16.28 0.59
N HIS A 292 13.30 17.20 1.43
CA HIS A 292 14.53 17.03 2.20
C HIS A 292 14.43 15.86 3.17
N ILE A 293 15.47 15.03 3.20
CA ILE A 293 15.57 13.85 4.04
C ILE A 293 16.46 14.20 5.23
N TYR A 294 15.90 14.23 6.43
CA TYR A 294 16.65 14.50 7.64
C TYR A 294 17.35 13.25 8.17
N MET A 295 16.66 12.13 8.11
CA MET A 295 17.21 10.86 8.60
C MET A 295 16.74 9.67 7.76
N LYS A 296 17.56 8.64 7.72
CA LYS A 296 17.30 7.35 7.04
C LYS A 296 17.39 6.23 8.06
N LEU A 297 16.37 5.37 8.08
CA LEU A 297 16.33 4.16 8.89
C LEU A 297 16.79 2.97 8.05
N LYS A 298 17.69 2.19 8.59
CA LYS A 298 18.00 0.84 8.13
C LYS A 298 17.56 -0.14 9.21
N ALA A 299 16.71 -1.07 8.88
CA ALA A 299 16.23 -2.06 9.84
C ALA A 299 16.39 -3.47 9.25
N ASN A 300 16.64 -4.44 10.11
CA ASN A 300 16.78 -5.83 9.73
C ASN A 300 15.41 -6.48 9.45
N PRO A 301 15.38 -7.53 8.62
CA PRO A 301 14.19 -8.35 8.43
C PRO A 301 13.65 -8.90 9.76
N LYS A 302 12.33 -9.02 9.86
CA LYS A 302 11.64 -9.43 11.07
C LYS A 302 10.38 -10.23 10.75
N PRO A 303 9.97 -11.19 11.61
CA PRO A 303 8.74 -11.95 11.36
C PRO A 303 7.52 -11.05 11.47
N PHE A 304 6.47 -11.39 10.71
CA PHE A 304 5.16 -10.77 10.85
C PHE A 304 4.05 -11.81 10.86
N VAL A 305 2.95 -11.45 11.50
CA VAL A 305 1.66 -12.16 11.44
C VAL A 305 0.57 -11.11 11.25
N GLN A 306 -0.39 -11.38 10.35
CA GLN A 306 -1.54 -10.51 10.11
C GLN A 306 -2.82 -11.31 10.05
N LEU A 307 -3.86 -10.79 10.68
CA LEU A 307 -5.25 -11.21 10.47
C LEU A 307 -5.99 -10.09 9.75
N LYS A 308 -6.68 -10.43 8.66
CA LYS A 308 -7.52 -9.51 7.90
C LYS A 308 -8.93 -10.08 7.75
N VAL A 309 -9.91 -9.26 7.98
CA VAL A 309 -11.34 -9.57 7.80
C VAL A 309 -11.90 -8.61 6.76
N ASN A 310 -12.52 -9.16 5.73
CA ASN A 310 -13.16 -8.38 4.67
C ASN A 310 -14.66 -8.70 4.64
N TYR A 311 -15.45 -7.64 4.65
CA TYR A 311 -16.91 -7.72 4.47
C TYR A 311 -17.28 -6.91 3.23
N SER A 312 -18.08 -7.50 2.33
CA SER A 312 -18.49 -6.81 1.10
C SER A 312 -19.98 -7.04 0.79
N LEU A 313 -20.66 -5.96 0.40
CA LEU A 313 -22.04 -5.99 -0.05
C LEU A 313 -22.08 -5.80 -1.58
N ALA A 314 -22.51 -6.82 -2.30
CA ALA A 314 -22.77 -6.75 -3.71
C ALA A 314 -24.20 -6.28 -4.00
N LYS A 315 -24.40 -5.62 -5.16
CA LYS A 315 -25.73 -5.26 -5.65
C LYS A 315 -26.54 -6.54 -5.93
N LYS A 316 -27.65 -6.77 -5.25
CA LYS A 316 -28.60 -7.86 -5.59
C LYS A 316 -29.03 -7.71 -7.05
N ASN A 317 -28.90 -8.77 -7.83
CA ASN A 317 -29.44 -8.79 -9.19
C ASN A 317 -30.97 -8.66 -9.10
N GLN A 318 -31.54 -7.67 -9.77
CA GLN A 318 -32.99 -7.51 -9.89
C GLN A 318 -33.67 -8.69 -10.62
N LYS A 319 -32.91 -9.63 -11.20
CA LYS A 319 -33.45 -10.83 -11.86
C LYS A 319 -33.92 -11.94 -10.94
N GLU A 320 -33.62 -11.87 -9.64
CA GLU A 320 -34.13 -12.86 -8.65
C GLU A 320 -35.48 -12.47 -8.05
N ARG A 321 -36.14 -11.44 -8.59
CA ARG A 321 -37.47 -10.99 -8.16
C ARG A 321 -38.59 -11.34 -9.15
N LYS A 322 -38.39 -12.37 -9.99
CA LYS A 322 -39.48 -12.93 -10.80
C LYS A 322 -39.70 -14.40 -10.47
#